data_29d1e6f6fc2d5a9eb617b1aba3dfb6ad
#
_entry.id   29d1e6f6fc2d5a9eb617b1aba3dfb6ad
#
_cell.length_a   1.000
_cell.length_b   1.000
_cell.length_c   1.000
_cell.angle_alpha   90.00
_cell.angle_beta   90.00
_cell.angle_gamma   90.00
#
_symmetry.space_group_name_H-M   'P 1'
#
loop_
_entity.id
_entity.type
_entity.pdbx_description
1 polymer ?
#
loop_
_entity_poly.entity_id
_entity_poly.type
_entity_poly.pdbx_seq_one_letter_code
_entity_poly.pdbx_strand_id
1 'polypeptide(L)'
;MSAPTVVRRPRRLLPKLLRVGSRGIFGTLGIRLRGRGVIPREPALLVANHLSWTDIVAVLATHECTFVAKREVRRWPVVGWLATHLGVIWTDRTRSRSLLRTIADIEATLRGGTSVLMFAEGTTGDGTQLLPFKSSLIEAACRAGAPVVPLAITATALPPVDALCWVGDQTLLQSIPRVQRLSMPEVQLHAAPPIAPVSCRKVLTQMARDAVARRTRGGAIRARDRARSDATVRVSAALS
;
A
#
# COMPACT_ATOMS: atom_id res chain seq x y z
N MET A 1 6.88 -31.84 -3.28
CA MET A 1 7.24 -30.42 -3.47
C MET A 1 6.29 -29.85 -4.53
N SER A 2 5.29 -29.06 -4.13
CA SER A 2 4.38 -28.43 -5.11
C SER A 2 5.13 -27.33 -5.84
N ALA A 3 5.04 -27.29 -7.15
CA ALA A 3 5.63 -26.25 -7.99
C ALA A 3 5.18 -24.85 -7.55
N PRO A 4 6.02 -23.81 -7.71
CA PRO A 4 5.61 -22.43 -7.43
C PRO A 4 4.40 -22.09 -8.29
N THR A 5 3.41 -21.45 -7.68
CA THR A 5 2.25 -20.97 -8.43
C THR A 5 2.72 -19.85 -9.34
N VAL A 6 3.00 -20.17 -10.60
CA VAL A 6 3.34 -19.14 -11.59
C VAL A 6 2.13 -18.21 -11.69
N VAL A 7 2.25 -17.04 -11.09
CA VAL A 7 1.26 -15.97 -11.26
C VAL A 7 1.31 -15.59 -12.74
N ARG A 8 0.31 -16.07 -13.51
CA ARG A 8 0.20 -15.74 -14.94
C ARG A 8 0.13 -14.22 -15.05
N ARG A 9 0.93 -13.64 -15.95
CA ARG A 9 0.83 -12.23 -16.31
C ARG A 9 -0.66 -11.90 -16.51
N PRO A 10 -1.22 -10.92 -15.78
CA PRO A 10 -2.59 -10.53 -16.02
C PRO A 10 -2.73 -10.14 -17.50
N ARG A 11 -3.85 -10.53 -18.13
CA ARG A 11 -4.13 -10.13 -19.51
C ARG A 11 -3.92 -8.64 -19.63
N ARG A 12 -3.29 -8.16 -20.71
CA ARG A 12 -2.88 -6.74 -20.90
C ARG A 12 -3.95 -5.69 -20.60
N LEU A 13 -5.21 -6.07 -20.65
CA LEU A 13 -6.35 -5.21 -20.33
C LEU A 13 -6.65 -5.10 -18.82
N LEU A 14 -6.31 -6.13 -18.03
CA LEU A 14 -6.67 -6.18 -16.60
C LEU A 14 -6.00 -5.06 -15.77
N PRO A 15 -4.71 -4.75 -15.93
CA PRO A 15 -4.10 -3.64 -15.20
C PRO A 15 -4.74 -2.28 -15.53
N LYS A 16 -5.13 -2.05 -16.79
CA LYS A 16 -5.82 -0.83 -17.20
C LYS A 16 -7.21 -0.73 -16.57
N LEU A 17 -7.97 -1.82 -16.57
CA LEU A 17 -9.29 -1.89 -15.92
C LEU A 17 -9.19 -1.65 -14.42
N LEU A 18 -8.17 -2.21 -13.76
CA LEU A 18 -7.91 -1.98 -12.35
C LEU A 18 -7.62 -0.51 -12.07
N ARG A 19 -6.79 0.11 -12.88
CA ARG A 19 -6.45 1.52 -12.72
C ARG A 19 -7.69 2.41 -12.87
N VAL A 20 -8.52 2.17 -13.87
CA VAL A 20 -9.77 2.90 -14.09
C VAL A 20 -10.76 2.63 -12.95
N GLY A 21 -10.96 1.37 -12.58
CA GLY A 21 -11.85 0.98 -11.46
C GLY A 21 -11.40 1.58 -10.13
N SER A 22 -10.10 1.55 -9.84
CA SER A 22 -9.54 2.14 -8.61
C SER A 22 -9.75 3.66 -8.57
N ARG A 23 -9.58 4.35 -9.68
CA ARG A 23 -9.89 5.80 -9.78
C ARG A 23 -11.38 6.07 -9.62
N GLY A 24 -12.23 5.21 -10.20
CA GLY A 24 -13.69 5.27 -10.02
C GLY A 24 -14.08 5.14 -8.55
N ILE A 25 -13.51 4.15 -7.81
CA ILE A 25 -13.74 3.98 -6.37
C ILE A 25 -13.38 5.25 -5.60
N PHE A 26 -12.24 5.87 -5.89
CA PHE A 26 -11.84 7.11 -5.23
C PHE A 26 -12.78 8.27 -5.59
N GLY A 27 -13.21 8.36 -6.84
CA GLY A 27 -14.20 9.35 -7.26
C GLY A 27 -15.55 9.22 -6.54
N THR A 28 -16.08 8.00 -6.41
CA THR A 28 -17.36 7.74 -5.70
C THR A 28 -17.27 7.97 -4.19
N LEU A 29 -16.08 7.81 -3.60
CA LEU A 29 -15.83 8.05 -2.18
C LEU A 29 -15.40 9.50 -1.89
N GLY A 30 -15.26 10.36 -2.91
CA GLY A 30 -14.78 11.72 -2.76
C GLY A 30 -13.31 11.83 -2.32
N ILE A 31 -12.52 10.74 -2.45
CA ILE A 31 -11.13 10.71 -2.02
C ILE A 31 -10.24 11.34 -3.10
N ARG A 32 -9.45 12.33 -2.73
CA ARG A 32 -8.41 12.88 -3.59
C ARG A 32 -7.16 12.01 -3.53
N LEU A 33 -6.63 11.62 -4.68
CA LEU A 33 -5.37 10.89 -4.78
C LEU A 33 -4.28 11.82 -5.30
N ARG A 34 -3.18 11.93 -4.56
CA ARG A 34 -1.97 12.66 -4.98
C ARG A 34 -0.78 11.72 -5.00
N GLY A 35 -0.01 11.77 -6.09
CA GLY A 35 1.24 11.04 -6.24
C GLY A 35 2.43 11.98 -6.31
N ARG A 36 3.56 11.61 -5.68
CA ARG A 36 4.87 12.26 -5.82
C ARG A 36 5.95 11.22 -5.99
N GLY A 37 6.98 11.57 -6.74
CA GLY A 37 8.04 10.64 -7.11
C GLY A 37 7.63 9.76 -8.29
N VAL A 38 8.57 8.93 -8.74
CA VAL A 38 8.38 8.05 -9.90
C VAL A 38 8.57 6.60 -9.45
N ILE A 39 7.58 5.76 -9.73
CA ILE A 39 7.74 4.32 -9.64
C ILE A 39 8.29 3.86 -10.99
N PRO A 40 9.44 3.15 -11.04
CA PRO A 40 10.04 2.71 -12.28
C PRO A 40 9.11 1.76 -13.05
N ARG A 41 9.31 1.67 -14.35
CA ARG A 41 8.57 0.73 -15.20
C ARG A 41 9.11 -0.70 -15.08
N GLU A 42 10.38 -0.83 -14.70
CA GLU A 42 11.03 -2.10 -14.41
C GLU A 42 10.38 -2.75 -13.18
N PRO A 43 10.26 -4.08 -13.19
CA PRO A 43 9.70 -4.82 -12.06
C PRO A 43 10.43 -4.51 -10.77
N ALA A 44 9.69 -4.14 -9.74
CA ALA A 44 10.22 -3.75 -8.44
C ALA A 44 9.37 -4.30 -7.28
N LEU A 45 10.00 -4.52 -6.14
CA LEU A 45 9.28 -4.75 -4.90
C LEU A 45 8.90 -3.40 -4.28
N LEU A 46 7.61 -3.07 -4.33
CA LEU A 46 7.06 -1.86 -3.72
C LEU A 46 6.83 -2.11 -2.24
N VAL A 47 7.55 -1.40 -1.38
CA VAL A 47 7.52 -1.60 0.08
C VAL A 47 6.89 -0.39 0.75
N ALA A 48 5.70 -0.56 1.32
CA ALA A 48 4.89 0.51 1.87
C ALA A 48 4.59 0.33 3.37
N ASN A 49 4.30 1.44 4.04
CA ASN A 49 3.51 1.44 5.28
C ASN A 49 2.04 1.16 4.98
N HIS A 50 1.22 0.89 5.99
CA HIS A 50 -0.16 0.47 5.80
C HIS A 50 -1.12 1.18 6.76
N LEU A 51 -2.07 1.92 6.21
CA LEU A 51 -3.09 2.64 6.98
C LEU A 51 -4.47 2.00 6.81
N SER A 52 -4.80 1.59 5.56
CA SER A 52 -6.15 1.15 5.22
C SER A 52 -6.18 0.34 3.93
N TRP A 53 -7.33 -0.25 3.61
CA TRP A 53 -7.60 -0.85 2.30
C TRP A 53 -7.50 0.16 1.15
N THR A 54 -7.72 1.44 1.43
CA THR A 54 -7.56 2.53 0.45
C THR A 54 -6.14 2.61 -0.11
N ASP A 55 -5.13 2.14 0.64
CA ASP A 55 -3.74 2.14 0.19
C ASP A 55 -3.53 1.24 -1.02
N ILE A 56 -4.19 0.07 -1.03
CA ILE A 56 -4.14 -0.86 -2.15
C ILE A 56 -4.77 -0.19 -3.38
N VAL A 57 -5.95 0.40 -3.20
CA VAL A 57 -6.68 1.11 -4.27
C VAL A 57 -5.85 2.28 -4.80
N ALA A 58 -5.18 3.03 -3.93
CA ALA A 58 -4.33 4.15 -4.31
C ALA A 58 -3.14 3.71 -5.18
N VAL A 59 -2.45 2.63 -4.79
CA VAL A 59 -1.33 2.11 -5.59
C VAL A 59 -1.82 1.57 -6.93
N LEU A 60 -2.91 0.78 -6.95
CA LEU A 60 -3.48 0.24 -8.19
C LEU A 60 -4.02 1.33 -9.13
N ALA A 61 -4.48 2.48 -8.60
CA ALA A 61 -4.89 3.64 -9.40
C ALA A 61 -3.72 4.32 -10.13
N THR A 62 -2.48 4.11 -9.68
CA THR A 62 -1.29 4.78 -10.19
C THR A 62 -0.29 3.85 -10.86
N HIS A 63 -0.18 2.60 -10.41
CA HIS A 63 0.86 1.66 -10.83
C HIS A 63 0.31 0.25 -11.09
N GLU A 64 0.89 -0.41 -12.09
CA GLU A 64 0.56 -1.79 -12.43
C GLU A 64 1.39 -2.76 -11.58
N CYS A 65 0.75 -3.39 -10.61
CA CYS A 65 1.39 -4.37 -9.74
C CYS A 65 0.38 -5.40 -9.24
N THR A 66 0.88 -6.53 -8.75
CA THR A 66 0.12 -7.39 -7.84
C THR A 66 0.51 -7.05 -6.39
N PHE A 67 -0.14 -7.67 -5.41
CA PHE A 67 0.15 -7.39 -4.01
C PHE A 67 0.10 -8.64 -3.15
N VAL A 68 0.74 -8.55 -1.97
CA VAL A 68 0.73 -9.60 -0.95
C VAL A 68 -0.40 -9.33 0.02
N ALA A 69 -1.29 -10.31 0.22
CA ALA A 69 -2.39 -10.23 1.17
C ALA A 69 -2.44 -11.43 2.12
N LYS A 70 -3.07 -11.25 3.28
CA LYS A 70 -3.33 -12.33 4.23
C LYS A 70 -4.28 -13.37 3.62
N ARG A 71 -4.02 -14.65 3.87
CA ARG A 71 -4.81 -15.76 3.35
C ARG A 71 -6.28 -15.70 3.77
N GLU A 72 -6.58 -15.14 4.93
CA GLU A 72 -7.93 -14.98 5.46
C GLU A 72 -8.81 -14.09 4.56
N VAL A 73 -8.22 -13.06 3.92
CA VAL A 73 -8.91 -12.15 2.99
C VAL A 73 -9.45 -12.90 1.76
N ARG A 74 -8.85 -14.04 1.40
CA ARG A 74 -9.35 -14.90 0.31
C ARG A 74 -10.77 -15.38 0.52
N ARG A 75 -11.21 -15.51 1.78
CA ARG A 75 -12.54 -15.98 2.17
C ARG A 75 -13.60 -14.88 2.14
N TRP A 76 -13.19 -13.61 1.94
CA TRP A 76 -14.14 -12.51 1.90
C TRP A 76 -14.92 -12.54 0.60
N PRO A 77 -16.27 -12.45 0.66
CA PRO A 77 -17.10 -12.37 -0.54
C PRO A 77 -16.64 -11.21 -1.41
N VAL A 78 -16.72 -11.35 -2.73
CA VAL A 78 -16.33 -10.35 -3.73
C VAL A 78 -14.85 -9.98 -3.69
N VAL A 79 -14.33 -9.50 -2.56
CA VAL A 79 -12.92 -9.07 -2.43
C VAL A 79 -11.95 -10.23 -2.64
N GLY A 80 -12.19 -11.38 -2.00
CA GLY A 80 -11.35 -12.56 -2.15
C GLY A 80 -11.43 -13.16 -3.56
N TRP A 81 -12.62 -13.16 -4.16
CA TRP A 81 -12.81 -13.56 -5.55
C TRP A 81 -12.03 -12.65 -6.50
N LEU A 82 -12.23 -11.32 -6.38
CA LEU A 82 -11.52 -10.34 -7.19
C LEU A 82 -10.00 -10.45 -7.02
N ALA A 83 -9.51 -10.46 -5.77
CA ALA A 83 -8.09 -10.57 -5.45
C ALA A 83 -7.44 -11.84 -6.04
N THR A 84 -8.17 -12.96 -6.05
CA THR A 84 -7.68 -14.20 -6.68
C THR A 84 -7.49 -14.04 -8.18
N HIS A 85 -8.44 -13.37 -8.87
CA HIS A 85 -8.33 -13.10 -10.31
C HIS A 85 -7.26 -12.06 -10.66
N LEU A 86 -6.89 -11.22 -9.69
CA LEU A 86 -5.80 -10.23 -9.81
C LEU A 86 -4.42 -10.84 -9.60
N GLY A 87 -4.32 -12.14 -9.34
CA GLY A 87 -3.06 -12.81 -9.11
C GLY A 87 -2.41 -12.39 -7.78
N VAL A 88 -3.21 -12.08 -6.77
CA VAL A 88 -2.71 -11.71 -5.44
C VAL A 88 -1.91 -12.86 -4.83
N ILE A 89 -0.77 -12.54 -4.26
CA ILE A 89 0.10 -13.50 -3.56
C ILE A 89 -0.41 -13.65 -2.13
N TRP A 90 -0.89 -14.84 -1.80
CA TRP A 90 -1.44 -15.13 -0.49
C TRP A 90 -0.35 -15.53 0.50
N THR A 91 -0.34 -14.89 1.67
CA THR A 91 0.61 -15.21 2.74
C THR A 91 -0.12 -15.70 3.99
N ASP A 92 0.41 -16.76 4.57
CA ASP A 92 0.07 -17.23 5.91
C ASP A 92 1.33 -17.09 6.78
N ARG A 93 1.31 -16.12 7.69
CA ARG A 93 2.48 -15.75 8.49
C ARG A 93 2.68 -16.64 9.71
N THR A 94 1.71 -17.51 10.02
CA THR A 94 1.76 -18.40 11.17
C THR A 94 2.60 -19.64 10.90
N ARG A 95 2.87 -19.97 9.62
CA ARG A 95 3.57 -21.17 9.21
C ARG A 95 4.84 -20.85 8.43
N SER A 96 6.00 -21.26 8.94
CA SER A 96 7.31 -21.02 8.29
C SER A 96 7.38 -21.54 6.85
N ARG A 97 6.79 -22.70 6.56
CA ARG A 97 6.73 -23.25 5.20
C ARG A 97 5.92 -22.39 4.24
N SER A 98 4.85 -21.76 4.74
CA SER A 98 4.06 -20.82 3.93
C SER A 98 4.84 -19.56 3.60
N LEU A 99 5.65 -19.07 4.56
CA LEU A 99 6.51 -17.91 4.34
C LEU A 99 7.52 -18.14 3.22
N LEU A 100 8.20 -19.30 3.21
CA LEU A 100 9.15 -19.66 2.15
C LEU A 100 8.46 -19.74 0.78
N ARG A 101 7.24 -20.27 0.72
CA ARG A 101 6.45 -20.30 -0.51
C ARG A 101 6.09 -18.89 -0.97
N THR A 102 5.64 -18.02 -0.06
CA THR A 102 5.34 -16.61 -0.38
C THR A 102 6.57 -15.89 -0.94
N ILE A 103 7.76 -16.13 -0.38
CA ILE A 103 9.02 -15.57 -0.90
C ILE A 103 9.28 -16.05 -2.33
N ALA A 104 9.12 -17.35 -2.59
CA ALA A 104 9.31 -17.91 -3.93
C ALA A 104 8.28 -17.38 -4.95
N ASP A 105 7.01 -17.19 -4.53
CA ASP A 105 5.96 -16.64 -5.39
C ASP A 105 6.24 -15.17 -5.73
N ILE A 106 6.72 -14.35 -4.77
CA ILE A 106 7.13 -12.96 -5.02
C ILE A 106 8.33 -12.93 -5.97
N GLU A 107 9.36 -13.75 -5.71
CA GLU A 107 10.56 -13.85 -6.55
C GLU A 107 10.19 -14.21 -8.00
N ALA A 108 9.36 -15.24 -8.20
CA ALA A 108 8.91 -15.66 -9.52
C ALA A 108 8.10 -14.56 -10.23
N THR A 109 7.28 -13.81 -9.49
CA THR A 109 6.48 -12.72 -10.02
C THR A 109 7.37 -11.56 -10.50
N LEU A 110 8.36 -11.17 -9.69
CA LEU A 110 9.33 -10.12 -10.04
C LEU A 110 10.15 -10.52 -11.28
N ARG A 111 10.69 -11.75 -11.32
CA ARG A 111 11.41 -12.27 -12.49
C ARG A 111 10.51 -12.40 -13.72
N GLY A 112 9.22 -12.64 -13.51
CA GLY A 112 8.20 -12.66 -14.57
C GLY A 112 7.83 -11.28 -15.13
N GLY A 113 8.45 -10.21 -14.66
CA GLY A 113 8.25 -8.86 -15.18
C GLY A 113 7.07 -8.11 -14.56
N THR A 114 6.63 -8.49 -13.36
CA THR A 114 5.50 -7.83 -12.66
C THR A 114 5.96 -7.32 -11.30
N SER A 115 5.69 -6.04 -11.02
CA SER A 115 5.95 -5.44 -9.70
C SER A 115 5.03 -6.04 -8.63
N VAL A 116 5.54 -6.11 -7.41
CA VAL A 116 4.80 -6.65 -6.26
C VAL A 116 4.74 -5.60 -5.15
N LEU A 117 3.53 -5.25 -4.70
CA LEU A 117 3.31 -4.40 -3.53
C LEU A 117 3.25 -5.26 -2.27
N MET A 118 4.00 -4.86 -1.25
CA MET A 118 3.88 -5.41 0.09
C MET A 118 3.80 -4.32 1.14
N PHE A 119 3.00 -4.55 2.17
CA PHE A 119 2.95 -3.72 3.36
C PHE A 119 3.87 -4.32 4.41
N ALA A 120 5.04 -3.68 4.61
CA ALA A 120 6.12 -4.24 5.40
C ALA A 120 5.83 -4.27 6.92
N GLU A 121 4.93 -3.45 7.41
CA GLU A 121 4.47 -3.46 8.80
C GLU A 121 3.73 -4.74 9.16
N GLY A 122 3.05 -5.33 8.17
CA GLY A 122 2.32 -6.58 8.36
C GLY A 122 0.96 -6.44 9.05
N THR A 123 0.58 -5.25 9.40
CA THR A 123 -0.73 -4.85 9.92
C THR A 123 -0.99 -3.40 9.51
N THR A 124 -2.21 -2.94 9.67
CA THR A 124 -2.55 -1.53 9.51
C THR A 124 -2.22 -0.76 10.78
N GLY A 125 -1.67 0.45 10.61
CA GLY A 125 -1.41 1.40 11.70
C GLY A 125 -2.47 2.49 11.74
N ASP A 126 -2.45 3.27 12.81
CA ASP A 126 -3.31 4.46 13.02
C ASP A 126 -2.75 5.74 12.36
N GLY A 127 -1.60 5.64 11.71
CA GLY A 127 -0.94 6.76 11.04
C GLY A 127 -0.17 7.69 11.99
N THR A 128 -0.19 7.48 13.30
CA THR A 128 0.54 8.33 14.27
C THR A 128 2.04 8.03 14.25
N GLN A 129 2.40 6.78 14.01
CA GLN A 129 3.79 6.33 13.93
C GLN A 129 3.98 5.24 12.89
N LEU A 130 5.18 5.14 12.37
CA LEU A 130 5.59 4.08 11.46
C LEU A 130 6.00 2.84 12.26
N LEU A 131 5.30 1.74 12.06
CA LEU A 131 5.61 0.46 12.71
C LEU A 131 6.92 -0.16 12.18
N PRO A 132 7.50 -1.13 12.90
CA PRO A 132 8.68 -1.85 12.43
C PRO A 132 8.40 -2.62 11.13
N PHE A 133 9.32 -2.53 10.16
CA PHE A 133 9.23 -3.29 8.92
C PHE A 133 9.75 -4.72 9.09
N LYS A 134 8.99 -5.69 8.61
CA LYS A 134 9.34 -7.12 8.61
C LYS A 134 10.21 -7.45 7.41
N SER A 135 11.41 -7.99 7.66
CA SER A 135 12.40 -8.24 6.61
C SER A 135 12.17 -9.51 5.79
N SER A 136 11.31 -10.43 6.27
CA SER A 136 11.22 -11.78 5.70
C SER A 136 10.86 -11.81 4.21
N LEU A 137 9.88 -11.02 3.77
CA LEU A 137 9.44 -11.03 2.37
C LEU A 137 10.34 -10.18 1.47
N ILE A 138 11.15 -9.26 2.03
CA ILE A 138 12.13 -8.46 1.28
C ILE A 138 13.24 -9.36 0.70
N GLU A 139 13.46 -10.51 1.31
CA GLU A 139 14.33 -11.58 0.79
C GLU A 139 14.04 -11.91 -0.68
N ALA A 140 12.78 -11.84 -1.10
CA ALA A 140 12.40 -12.12 -2.48
C ALA A 140 13.01 -11.12 -3.49
N ALA A 141 13.14 -9.85 -3.12
CA ALA A 141 13.79 -8.86 -3.96
C ALA A 141 15.29 -9.12 -4.08
N CYS A 142 15.96 -9.50 -2.97
CA CYS A 142 17.35 -9.91 -2.99
C CYS A 142 17.58 -11.10 -3.93
N ARG A 143 16.73 -12.13 -3.86
CA ARG A 143 16.82 -13.32 -4.70
C ARG A 143 16.51 -13.04 -6.18
N ALA A 144 15.53 -12.18 -6.43
CA ALA A 144 15.15 -11.79 -7.79
C ALA A 144 16.16 -10.84 -8.45
N GLY A 145 17.05 -10.21 -7.69
CA GLY A 145 17.87 -9.10 -8.17
C GLY A 145 17.04 -7.86 -8.52
N ALA A 146 15.84 -7.74 -7.95
CA ALA A 146 14.92 -6.66 -8.25
C ALA A 146 15.09 -5.47 -7.28
N PRO A 147 14.96 -4.22 -7.75
CA PRO A 147 15.04 -3.06 -6.88
C PRO A 147 13.86 -3.01 -5.91
N VAL A 148 14.10 -2.39 -4.75
CA VAL A 148 13.05 -2.06 -3.78
C VAL A 148 12.68 -0.60 -3.93
N VAL A 149 11.38 -0.31 -4.10
CA VAL A 149 10.85 1.06 -4.15
C VAL A 149 10.08 1.33 -2.85
N PRO A 150 10.62 2.16 -1.96
CA PRO A 150 9.90 2.56 -0.76
C PRO A 150 8.74 3.49 -1.12
N LEU A 151 7.53 3.17 -0.67
CA LEU A 151 6.32 3.98 -0.83
C LEU A 151 5.83 4.47 0.52
N ALA A 152 5.88 5.78 0.75
CA ALA A 152 5.24 6.36 1.91
C ALA A 152 3.79 6.72 1.57
N ILE A 153 2.86 6.20 2.34
CA ILE A 153 1.44 6.48 2.24
C ILE A 153 1.03 7.36 3.41
N THR A 154 0.42 8.48 3.11
CA THR A 154 -0.15 9.38 4.11
C THR A 154 -1.58 9.68 3.75
N ALA A 155 -2.41 9.89 4.78
CA ALA A 155 -3.82 10.20 4.61
C ALA A 155 -4.16 11.46 5.41
N THR A 156 -5.06 12.28 4.87
CA THR A 156 -5.59 13.48 5.54
C THR A 156 -7.09 13.56 5.31
N ALA A 157 -7.82 14.03 6.31
CA ALA A 157 -9.25 14.34 6.25
C ALA A 157 -9.63 15.33 7.33
N LEU A 158 -10.82 15.92 7.21
CA LEU A 158 -11.44 16.74 8.25
C LEU A 158 -12.76 16.09 8.69
N PRO A 159 -13.06 15.99 9.99
CA PRO A 159 -12.18 15.72 11.14
C PRO A 159 -11.78 14.26 11.23
N PRO A 160 -11.09 13.75 12.21
CA PRO A 160 -9.68 13.43 12.19
C PRO A 160 -9.29 12.22 11.29
N VAL A 161 -8.01 12.17 10.95
CA VAL A 161 -7.33 11.22 10.03
C VAL A 161 -7.54 9.73 10.36
N ASP A 162 -7.82 9.40 11.61
CA ASP A 162 -8.10 8.05 12.10
C ASP A 162 -9.32 7.38 11.44
N ALA A 163 -10.25 8.16 10.87
CA ALA A 163 -11.38 7.59 10.15
C ALA A 163 -11.00 6.96 8.78
N LEU A 164 -9.87 7.36 8.17
CA LEU A 164 -9.29 6.70 7.00
C LEU A 164 -8.45 5.47 7.37
N CYS A 165 -8.00 5.39 8.63
CA CYS A 165 -7.20 4.28 9.10
C CYS A 165 -8.07 3.08 9.48
N TRP A 166 -7.59 1.90 9.16
CA TRP A 166 -8.24 0.64 9.53
C TRP A 166 -7.58 0.09 10.79
N VAL A 167 -8.17 0.36 11.94
CA VAL A 167 -7.64 -0.05 13.24
C VAL A 167 -8.59 -1.03 13.91
N GLY A 168 -8.05 -2.10 14.51
CA GLY A 168 -8.81 -3.12 15.24
C GLY A 168 -9.58 -4.07 14.33
N ASP A 169 -10.71 -4.59 14.84
CA ASP A 169 -11.52 -5.64 14.19
C ASP A 169 -12.57 -5.12 13.19
N GLN A 170 -12.33 -3.97 12.60
CA GLN A 170 -13.26 -3.37 11.65
C GLN A 170 -13.37 -4.21 10.38
N THR A 171 -14.59 -4.30 9.83
CA THR A 171 -14.82 -4.91 8.53
C THR A 171 -14.76 -3.85 7.42
N LEU A 172 -14.52 -4.29 6.16
CA LEU A 172 -14.56 -3.41 4.99
C LEU A 172 -15.90 -2.67 4.89
N LEU A 173 -17.02 -3.38 5.10
CA LEU A 173 -18.36 -2.81 5.02
C LEU A 173 -18.62 -1.71 6.07
N GLN A 174 -18.02 -1.81 7.26
CA GLN A 174 -18.09 -0.78 8.29
C GLN A 174 -17.22 0.43 7.99
N SER A 175 -16.11 0.24 7.26
CA SER A 175 -15.18 1.33 6.93
C SER A 175 -15.70 2.23 5.81
N ILE A 176 -16.44 1.71 4.82
CA ILE A 176 -16.94 2.49 3.69
C ILE A 176 -17.81 3.67 4.13
N PRO A 177 -18.89 3.50 4.95
CA PRO A 177 -19.70 4.65 5.42
C PRO A 177 -18.89 5.66 6.24
N ARG A 178 -17.87 5.21 6.98
CA ARG A 178 -16.98 6.12 7.72
C ARG A 178 -16.19 7.02 6.78
N VAL A 179 -15.62 6.43 5.72
CA VAL A 179 -14.87 7.18 4.70
C VAL A 179 -15.78 8.18 3.98
N GLN A 180 -17.01 7.80 3.64
CA GLN A 180 -17.98 8.68 2.97
C GLN A 180 -18.41 9.91 3.81
N ARG A 181 -18.32 9.81 5.14
CA ARG A 181 -18.65 10.94 6.05
C ARG A 181 -17.50 11.92 6.22
N LEU A 182 -16.32 11.63 5.69
CA LEU A 182 -15.17 12.52 5.79
C LEU A 182 -15.30 13.70 4.84
N SER A 183 -14.91 14.87 5.33
CA SER A 183 -14.76 16.05 4.49
C SER A 183 -13.36 16.10 3.90
N MET A 184 -13.27 16.22 2.57
CA MET A 184 -12.02 16.37 1.83
C MET A 184 -10.96 15.28 2.09
N PRO A 185 -11.33 13.98 2.10
CA PRO A 185 -10.34 12.93 2.31
C PRO A 185 -9.30 12.94 1.19
N GLU A 186 -8.02 12.85 1.58
CA GLU A 186 -6.91 12.81 0.62
C GLU A 186 -5.96 11.69 0.99
N VAL A 187 -5.56 10.88 0.01
CA VAL A 187 -4.50 9.88 0.12
C VAL A 187 -3.32 10.33 -0.73
N GLN A 188 -2.13 10.37 -0.15
CA GLN A 188 -0.90 10.76 -0.84
C GLN A 188 0.06 9.57 -0.92
N LEU A 189 0.56 9.31 -2.12
CA LEU A 189 1.61 8.32 -2.39
C LEU A 189 2.92 9.05 -2.68
N HIS A 190 3.97 8.75 -1.92
CA HIS A 190 5.30 9.29 -2.13
C HIS A 190 6.28 8.16 -2.45
N ALA A 191 6.61 7.99 -3.73
CA ALA A 191 7.66 7.07 -4.12
C ALA A 191 9.04 7.67 -3.81
N ALA A 192 9.86 6.90 -3.09
CA ALA A 192 11.27 7.21 -2.92
C ALA A 192 12.07 6.69 -4.12
N PRO A 193 13.30 7.17 -4.34
CA PRO A 193 14.19 6.57 -5.32
C PRO A 193 14.33 5.06 -5.08
N PRO A 194 14.40 4.25 -6.15
CA PRO A 194 14.63 2.83 -6.03
C PRO A 194 15.94 2.54 -5.30
N ILE A 195 15.92 1.54 -4.45
CA ILE A 195 17.10 1.03 -3.75
C ILE A 195 17.54 -0.22 -4.50
N ALA A 196 18.79 -0.24 -4.96
CA ALA A 196 19.36 -1.41 -5.62
C ALA A 196 19.35 -2.63 -4.66
N PRO A 197 19.17 -3.85 -5.18
CA PRO A 197 19.19 -5.05 -4.36
C PRO A 197 20.57 -5.20 -3.71
N VAL A 198 20.58 -5.46 -2.40
CA VAL A 198 21.78 -5.79 -1.63
C VAL A 198 21.62 -7.21 -1.07
N SER A 199 22.72 -7.89 -0.80
CA SER A 199 22.70 -9.27 -0.31
C SER A 199 22.04 -9.44 1.06
N CYS A 200 22.04 -8.39 1.87
CA CYS A 200 21.48 -8.42 3.23
C CYS A 200 20.07 -7.81 3.28
N ARG A 201 19.06 -8.67 3.37
CA ARG A 201 17.66 -8.24 3.49
C ARG A 201 17.39 -7.29 4.67
N LYS A 202 18.12 -7.43 5.80
CA LYS A 202 17.92 -6.57 6.97
C LYS A 202 18.37 -5.13 6.68
N VAL A 203 19.51 -4.96 5.99
CA VAL A 203 20.00 -3.65 5.53
C VAL A 203 19.01 -3.03 4.56
N LEU A 204 18.55 -3.78 3.56
CA LEU A 204 17.57 -3.32 2.58
C LEU A 204 16.25 -2.91 3.24
N THR A 205 15.80 -3.67 4.25
CA THR A 205 14.61 -3.34 5.04
C THR A 205 14.76 -2.03 5.79
N GLN A 206 15.91 -1.82 6.44
CA GLN A 206 16.17 -0.59 7.18
C GLN A 206 16.24 0.62 6.25
N MET A 207 16.94 0.51 5.12
CA MET A 207 16.98 1.57 4.11
C MET A 207 15.59 1.93 3.60
N ALA A 208 14.76 0.93 3.31
CA ALA A 208 13.38 1.14 2.86
C ALA A 208 12.54 1.83 3.95
N ARG A 209 12.63 1.36 5.21
CA ARG A 209 11.93 1.96 6.34
C ARG A 209 12.31 3.41 6.56
N ASP A 210 13.61 3.73 6.52
CA ASP A 210 14.11 5.09 6.69
C ASP A 210 13.66 6.02 5.57
N ALA A 211 13.61 5.53 4.34
CA ALA A 211 13.09 6.27 3.21
C ALA A 211 11.58 6.57 3.34
N VAL A 212 10.78 5.63 3.86
CA VAL A 212 9.36 5.84 4.18
C VAL A 212 9.21 6.82 5.36
N ALA A 213 9.97 6.63 6.44
CA ALA A 213 9.89 7.46 7.65
C ALA A 213 10.16 8.94 7.36
N ARG A 214 11.14 9.24 6.52
CA ARG A 214 11.43 10.64 6.12
C ARG A 214 10.25 11.32 5.43
N ARG A 215 9.41 10.57 4.74
CA ARG A 215 8.27 11.08 3.97
C ARG A 215 6.96 11.12 4.77
N THR A 216 6.75 10.16 5.64
CA THR A 216 5.57 10.14 6.52
C THR A 216 5.62 11.26 7.56
N ARG A 217 6.78 11.52 8.17
CA ARG A 217 6.97 12.65 9.11
C ARG A 217 6.68 14.00 8.44
N GLY A 218 7.17 14.22 7.23
CA GLY A 218 6.89 15.44 6.46
C GLY A 218 5.41 15.58 6.07
N GLY A 219 4.70 14.49 5.84
CA GLY A 219 3.26 14.45 5.55
C GLY A 219 2.41 14.83 6.76
N ALA A 220 2.72 14.28 7.94
CA ALA A 220 2.02 14.58 9.18
C ALA A 220 2.15 16.05 9.60
N ILE A 221 3.35 16.64 9.44
CA ILE A 221 3.59 18.07 9.74
C ILE A 221 2.76 18.96 8.80
N ARG A 222 2.80 18.68 7.47
CA ARG A 222 2.03 19.48 6.49
C ARG A 222 0.52 19.34 6.66
N ALA A 223 0.02 18.19 7.09
CA ALA A 223 -1.39 17.99 7.38
C ALA A 223 -1.86 18.82 8.59
N ARG A 224 -1.03 18.88 9.65
CA ARG A 224 -1.28 19.72 10.83
C ARG A 224 -1.26 21.21 10.49
N ASP A 225 -0.32 21.65 9.67
CA ASP A 225 -0.20 23.06 9.26
C ASP A 225 -1.37 23.50 8.39
N ARG A 226 -1.83 22.66 7.45
CA ARG A 226 -3.03 22.92 6.65
C ARG A 226 -4.29 22.97 7.51
N ALA A 227 -4.49 22.00 8.39
CA ALA A 227 -5.65 21.98 9.27
C ALA A 227 -5.71 23.23 10.17
N ARG A 228 -4.57 23.74 10.64
CA ARG A 228 -4.48 25.01 11.38
C ARG A 228 -4.81 26.22 10.51
N SER A 229 -4.27 26.28 9.28
CA SER A 229 -4.55 27.38 8.35
C SER A 229 -6.03 27.43 7.97
N ASP A 230 -6.65 26.27 7.64
CA ASP A 230 -8.06 26.21 7.28
C ASP A 230 -8.99 26.53 8.46
N ALA A 231 -8.61 26.14 9.69
CA ALA A 231 -9.33 26.53 10.91
C ALA A 231 -9.26 28.04 11.15
N THR A 232 -8.10 28.65 10.94
CA THR A 232 -7.92 30.13 11.12
C THR A 232 -8.74 30.89 10.09
N VAL A 233 -8.80 30.43 8.83
CA VAL A 233 -9.61 31.07 7.79
C VAL A 233 -11.11 30.96 8.09
N ARG A 234 -11.58 29.83 8.63
CA ARG A 234 -13.00 29.66 9.00
C ARG A 234 -13.40 30.52 10.20
N VAL A 235 -12.53 30.69 11.21
CA VAL A 235 -12.78 31.55 12.35
C VAL A 235 -12.84 33.04 11.91
N SER A 236 -11.96 33.45 10.99
CA SER A 236 -11.99 34.81 10.45
C SER A 236 -13.24 35.09 9.61
N ALA A 237 -13.72 34.11 8.86
CA ALA A 237 -14.95 34.22 8.04
C ALA A 237 -16.25 34.15 8.87
N ALA A 238 -16.21 33.66 10.10
CA ALA A 238 -17.36 33.61 11.02
C ALA A 238 -17.47 34.84 11.90
N LEU A 239 -16.42 35.69 11.92
CA LEU A 239 -16.35 36.95 12.70
C LEU A 239 -16.52 38.19 11.83
N SER A 240 -16.69 38.02 10.51
CA SER A 240 -17.04 39.07 9.53
C SER A 240 -18.49 38.92 9.07
#